data_ef26b0f109269501418e933941c8d94d
#
_entry.id   ef26b0f109269501418e933941c8d94d
#
_cell.length_a   1.000
_cell.length_b   1.000
_cell.length_c   1.000
_cell.angle_alpha   90.00
_cell.angle_beta   90.00
_cell.angle_gamma   90.00
#
_symmetry.space_group_name_H-M   'P 1'
#
loop_
_entity.id
_entity.type
_entity.pdbx_description
1 polymer ?
#
loop_
_entity_poly.entity_id
_entity_poly.type
_entity_poly.pdbx_seq_one_letter_code
_entity_poly.pdbx_strand_id
1 'polypeptide(L)'
;MNPKEFIEKVFIIETGDIVNKHPFISFHVVSSGIEFLGKCIDIKNPKWDWDIKYQKENQPFDNAIKQLFPRKYISLFEKDFNLREELRNGFSHFFAPKAKIGLFSKNDLISKNITYDMHPFKTQRGQIYLSAEYFYYDFVEACKKVIKMDFPIGDKMNKKFINIP
;
A
#
# COMPACT_ATOMS: atom_id res chain seq x y z
N MET A 1 -20.23 3.83 -6.87
CA MET A 1 -18.82 4.08 -7.21
C MET A 1 -18.19 2.76 -7.62
N ASN A 2 -17.46 2.72 -8.70
CA ASN A 2 -16.65 1.56 -9.10
C ASN A 2 -15.23 1.64 -8.51
N PRO A 3 -14.42 0.57 -8.57
CA PRO A 3 -13.06 0.58 -8.01
C PRO A 3 -12.12 1.64 -8.60
N LYS A 4 -12.22 1.96 -9.91
CA LYS A 4 -11.40 3.02 -10.53
C LYS A 4 -11.70 4.38 -9.92
N GLU A 5 -12.99 4.75 -9.89
CA GLU A 5 -13.46 6.00 -9.27
C GLU A 5 -13.04 6.10 -7.80
N PHE A 6 -13.12 4.98 -7.06
CA PHE A 6 -12.70 4.93 -5.66
C PHE A 6 -11.20 5.17 -5.50
N ILE A 7 -10.37 4.52 -6.31
CA ILE A 7 -8.92 4.69 -6.30
C ILE A 7 -8.57 6.15 -6.62
N GLU A 8 -9.16 6.73 -7.68
CA GLU A 8 -8.87 8.10 -8.07
C GLU A 8 -9.28 9.10 -6.99
N LYS A 9 -10.50 9.00 -6.48
CA LYS A 9 -11.04 9.93 -5.49
C LYS A 9 -10.33 9.78 -4.13
N VAL A 10 -10.33 8.57 -3.57
CA VAL A 10 -9.90 8.34 -2.19
C VAL A 10 -8.39 8.18 -2.08
N PHE A 11 -7.79 7.30 -2.91
CA PHE A 11 -6.38 6.98 -2.75
C PHE A 11 -5.44 7.97 -3.40
N ILE A 12 -5.83 8.60 -4.53
CA ILE A 12 -4.97 9.57 -5.20
C ILE A 12 -5.28 10.99 -4.71
N ILE A 13 -6.55 11.42 -4.73
CA ILE A 13 -6.88 12.83 -4.43
C ILE A 13 -6.91 13.07 -2.92
N GLU A 14 -7.87 12.45 -2.20
CA GLU A 14 -8.09 12.73 -0.76
C GLU A 14 -6.88 12.35 0.11
N THR A 15 -6.21 11.21 -0.19
CA THR A 15 -4.99 10.83 0.55
C THR A 15 -3.85 11.80 0.23
N GLY A 16 -3.75 12.31 -1.01
CA GLY A 16 -2.78 13.34 -1.39
C GLY A 16 -2.92 14.62 -0.60
N ASP A 17 -4.15 15.04 -0.28
CA ASP A 17 -4.41 16.24 0.51
C ASP A 17 -3.96 16.12 1.97
N ILE A 18 -3.93 14.90 2.50
CA ILE A 18 -3.58 14.66 3.91
C ILE A 18 -2.13 14.24 4.15
N VAL A 19 -1.43 13.70 3.13
CA VAL A 19 -0.10 13.09 3.32
C VAL A 19 0.91 14.04 3.95
N ASN A 20 0.92 15.31 3.54
CA ASN A 20 1.83 16.32 4.09
C ASN A 20 1.38 16.91 5.42
N LYS A 21 0.07 16.89 5.71
CA LYS A 21 -0.52 17.46 6.93
C LYS A 21 -0.61 16.44 8.05
N HIS A 22 -0.89 15.20 7.69
CA HIS A 22 -1.17 14.09 8.62
C HIS A 22 -0.44 12.81 8.18
N PRO A 23 0.90 12.80 8.19
CA PRO A 23 1.70 11.70 7.64
C PRO A 23 1.37 10.34 8.29
N PHE A 24 1.12 10.29 9.61
CA PHE A 24 0.78 9.02 10.27
C PHE A 24 -0.57 8.46 9.83
N ILE A 25 -1.58 9.32 9.61
CA ILE A 25 -2.89 8.90 9.10
C ILE A 25 -2.75 8.40 7.65
N SER A 26 -1.94 9.07 6.82
CA SER A 26 -1.71 8.64 5.45
C SER A 26 -1.08 7.23 5.36
N PHE A 27 -0.20 6.86 6.27
CA PHE A 27 0.33 5.49 6.33
C PHE A 27 -0.76 4.44 6.55
N HIS A 28 -1.75 4.75 7.39
CA HIS A 28 -2.88 3.84 7.61
C HIS A 28 -3.72 3.67 6.34
N VAL A 29 -4.05 4.78 5.68
CA VAL A 29 -4.82 4.75 4.42
C VAL A 29 -4.05 4.02 3.32
N VAL A 30 -2.77 4.34 3.12
CA VAL A 30 -1.91 3.68 2.12
C VAL A 30 -1.79 2.19 2.40
N SER A 31 -1.57 1.79 3.65
CA SER A 31 -1.47 0.39 4.04
C SER A 31 -2.73 -0.41 3.72
N SER A 32 -3.91 0.15 4.02
CA SER A 32 -5.20 -0.46 3.67
C SER A 32 -5.44 -0.43 2.15
N GLY A 33 -5.03 0.66 1.50
CA GLY A 33 -5.12 0.82 0.04
C GLY A 33 -4.28 -0.21 -0.73
N ILE A 34 -3.09 -0.56 -0.25
CA ILE A 34 -2.26 -1.61 -0.85
C ILE A 34 -3.00 -2.96 -0.84
N GLU A 35 -3.64 -3.31 0.27
CA GLU A 35 -4.47 -4.53 0.32
C GLU A 35 -5.63 -4.47 -0.66
N PHE A 36 -6.28 -3.30 -0.78
CA PHE A 36 -7.34 -3.09 -1.76
C PHE A 36 -6.83 -3.27 -3.20
N LEU A 37 -5.68 -2.68 -3.56
CA LEU A 37 -5.07 -2.89 -4.88
C LEU A 37 -4.79 -4.37 -5.15
N GLY A 38 -4.33 -5.11 -4.15
CA GLY A 38 -4.12 -6.56 -4.27
C GLY A 38 -5.42 -7.33 -4.55
N LYS A 39 -6.53 -6.91 -3.94
CA LYS A 39 -7.86 -7.45 -4.27
C LYS A 39 -8.31 -7.04 -5.68
N CYS A 40 -7.96 -5.85 -6.16
CA CYS A 40 -8.24 -5.43 -7.55
C CYS A 40 -7.58 -6.36 -8.56
N ILE A 41 -6.30 -6.68 -8.40
CA ILE A 41 -5.54 -7.50 -9.35
C ILE A 41 -5.77 -9.02 -9.18
N ASP A 42 -6.50 -9.44 -8.17
CA ASP A 42 -6.82 -10.85 -7.95
C ASP A 42 -7.87 -11.36 -8.95
N ILE A 43 -7.42 -12.05 -9.98
CA ILE A 43 -8.27 -12.66 -11.01
C ILE A 43 -9.11 -13.84 -10.49
N LYS A 44 -8.75 -14.43 -9.35
CA LYS A 44 -9.50 -15.53 -8.72
C LYS A 44 -10.76 -15.06 -8.00
N ASN A 45 -10.86 -13.75 -7.75
CA ASN A 45 -12.03 -13.12 -7.13
C ASN A 45 -12.68 -12.08 -8.06
N PRO A 46 -13.29 -12.48 -9.19
CA PRO A 46 -13.84 -11.53 -10.16
C PRO A 46 -15.13 -10.85 -9.71
N LYS A 47 -15.78 -11.36 -8.65
CA LYS A 47 -17.07 -10.87 -8.15
C LYS A 47 -16.98 -10.05 -6.86
N TRP A 48 -15.79 -9.68 -6.39
CA TRP A 48 -15.59 -8.97 -5.13
C TRP A 48 -16.19 -9.71 -3.93
N ASP A 49 -15.94 -11.00 -3.83
CA ASP A 49 -16.29 -11.78 -2.64
C ASP A 49 -15.42 -11.32 -1.47
N TRP A 50 -16.05 -10.70 -0.48
CA TRP A 50 -15.37 -10.15 0.71
C TRP A 50 -15.03 -11.23 1.74
N ASP A 51 -15.69 -12.39 1.68
CA ASP A 51 -15.51 -13.49 2.63
C ASP A 51 -14.45 -14.48 2.17
N ILE A 52 -13.82 -14.24 1.01
CA ILE A 52 -12.77 -15.09 0.49
C ILE A 52 -11.58 -15.13 1.45
N LYS A 53 -11.18 -16.34 1.84
CA LYS A 53 -10.01 -16.57 2.69
C LYS A 53 -8.77 -16.76 1.84
N TYR A 54 -7.79 -15.91 2.05
CA TYR A 54 -6.50 -16.02 1.38
C TYR A 54 -5.53 -16.87 2.19
N GLN A 55 -4.81 -17.76 1.50
CA GLN A 55 -3.69 -18.49 2.09
C GLN A 55 -2.55 -17.52 2.42
N LYS A 56 -1.68 -17.90 3.36
CA LYS A 56 -0.57 -17.05 3.84
C LYS A 56 0.33 -16.54 2.71
N GLU A 57 0.56 -17.37 1.69
CA GLU A 57 1.44 -17.09 0.54
C GLU A 57 0.79 -16.17 -0.50
N ASN A 58 -0.54 -16.03 -0.47
CA ASN A 58 -1.33 -15.33 -1.49
C ASN A 58 -2.11 -14.14 -0.91
N GLN A 59 -1.56 -13.49 0.10
CA GLN A 59 -2.22 -12.33 0.69
C GLN A 59 -2.29 -11.15 -0.30
N PRO A 60 -3.43 -10.48 -0.41
CA PRO A 60 -3.60 -9.37 -1.36
C PRO A 60 -2.55 -8.27 -1.19
N PHE A 61 -2.24 -7.88 0.03
CA PHE A 61 -1.20 -6.90 0.33
C PHE A 61 0.16 -7.29 -0.27
N ASP A 62 0.59 -8.53 -0.03
CA ASP A 62 1.89 -9.05 -0.50
C ASP A 62 1.92 -9.09 -2.04
N ASN A 63 0.81 -9.51 -2.67
CA ASN A 63 0.68 -9.57 -4.12
C ASN A 63 0.72 -8.18 -4.75
N ALA A 64 0.05 -7.18 -4.15
CA ALA A 64 0.11 -5.79 -4.63
C ALA A 64 1.54 -5.26 -4.59
N ILE A 65 2.25 -5.42 -3.48
CA ILE A 65 3.66 -4.97 -3.38
C ILE A 65 4.53 -5.64 -4.43
N LYS A 66 4.45 -6.95 -4.58
CA LYS A 66 5.30 -7.71 -5.53
C LYS A 66 5.04 -7.36 -6.99
N GLN A 67 3.79 -7.05 -7.36
CA GLN A 67 3.40 -6.84 -8.76
C GLN A 67 3.36 -5.36 -9.18
N LEU A 68 3.04 -4.46 -8.25
CA LEU A 68 2.73 -3.06 -8.57
C LEU A 68 3.82 -2.09 -8.12
N PHE A 69 4.50 -2.39 -7.01
CA PHE A 69 5.50 -1.50 -6.43
C PHE A 69 6.90 -1.67 -7.05
N PRO A 70 7.82 -0.70 -6.87
CA PRO A 70 9.21 -0.86 -7.26
C PRO A 70 9.87 -2.09 -6.60
N ARG A 71 10.82 -2.72 -7.31
CA ARG A 71 11.51 -3.94 -6.82
C ARG A 71 12.17 -3.79 -5.45
N LYS A 72 12.56 -2.58 -5.07
CA LYS A 72 13.14 -2.28 -3.76
C LYS A 72 12.25 -2.70 -2.57
N TYR A 73 10.93 -2.85 -2.78
CA TYR A 73 10.01 -3.34 -1.75
C TYR A 73 9.98 -4.87 -1.62
N ILE A 74 10.48 -5.61 -2.61
CA ILE A 74 10.45 -7.09 -2.56
C ILE A 74 11.35 -7.61 -1.43
N SER A 75 12.47 -6.93 -1.15
CA SER A 75 13.37 -7.27 -0.04
C SER A 75 12.73 -7.11 1.35
N LEU A 76 11.55 -6.49 1.44
CA LEU A 76 10.80 -6.36 2.68
C LEU A 76 9.91 -7.59 3.02
N PHE A 77 10.09 -8.70 2.28
CA PHE A 77 9.43 -10.00 2.54
C PHE A 77 10.46 -11.11 2.75
N GLU A 78 11.51 -10.79 3.52
CA GLU A 78 12.55 -11.72 3.92
C GLU A 78 12.12 -12.58 5.12
N LYS A 79 12.92 -13.62 5.45
CA LYS A 79 12.61 -14.56 6.55
C LYS A 79 12.39 -13.84 7.89
N ASP A 80 13.17 -12.80 8.15
CA ASP A 80 13.19 -12.11 9.46
C ASP A 80 12.36 -10.81 9.47
N PHE A 81 11.78 -10.43 8.32
CA PHE A 81 10.97 -9.22 8.18
C PHE A 81 9.86 -9.43 7.16
N ASN A 82 8.63 -9.08 7.52
CA ASN A 82 7.49 -9.09 6.60
C ASN A 82 6.72 -7.77 6.72
N LEU A 83 6.71 -6.98 5.64
CA LEU A 83 6.10 -5.66 5.62
C LEU A 83 4.60 -5.70 6.00
N ARG A 84 3.86 -6.71 5.54
CA ARG A 84 2.45 -6.87 5.90
C ARG A 84 2.25 -7.06 7.40
N GLU A 85 3.05 -7.94 8.02
CA GLU A 85 2.96 -8.22 9.45
C GLU A 85 3.35 -7.01 10.30
N GLU A 86 4.38 -6.29 9.90
CA GLU A 86 4.92 -5.16 10.66
C GLU A 86 4.12 -3.86 10.46
N LEU A 87 3.67 -3.60 9.23
CA LEU A 87 2.95 -2.36 8.88
C LEU A 87 1.43 -2.56 8.91
N ARG A 88 0.89 -3.38 7.97
CA ARG A 88 -0.56 -3.50 7.77
C ARG A 88 -1.25 -4.11 9.00
N ASN A 89 -0.73 -5.21 9.53
CA ASN A 89 -1.34 -5.82 10.71
C ASN A 89 -1.14 -4.97 11.97
N GLY A 90 -0.02 -4.25 12.07
CA GLY A 90 0.18 -3.25 13.12
C GLY A 90 -0.92 -2.20 13.12
N PHE A 91 -1.17 -1.56 11.98
CA PHE A 91 -2.24 -0.55 11.86
C PHE A 91 -3.64 -1.11 12.09
N SER A 92 -3.94 -2.31 11.58
CA SER A 92 -5.27 -2.91 11.72
C SER A 92 -5.64 -3.30 13.16
N HIS A 93 -4.65 -3.67 13.96
CA HIS A 93 -4.88 -4.15 15.32
C HIS A 93 -4.54 -3.15 16.42
N PHE A 94 -3.56 -2.29 16.18
CA PHE A 94 -3.00 -1.38 17.19
C PHE A 94 -3.02 0.09 16.79
N PHE A 95 -3.49 0.40 15.57
CA PHE A 95 -3.43 1.75 14.98
C PHE A 95 -2.00 2.31 14.90
N ALA A 96 -0.99 1.45 14.93
CA ALA A 96 0.43 1.79 14.85
C ALA A 96 1.21 0.64 14.20
N PRO A 97 2.34 0.89 13.54
CA PRO A 97 3.21 -0.17 13.05
C PRO A 97 3.85 -0.93 14.23
N LYS A 98 4.33 -2.13 13.98
CA LYS A 98 5.12 -2.86 14.96
C LYS A 98 6.55 -2.31 15.05
N ALA A 99 7.31 -2.76 16.05
CA ALA A 99 8.59 -2.19 16.47
C ALA A 99 9.70 -2.16 15.40
N LYS A 100 9.59 -2.96 14.34
CA LYS A 100 10.61 -2.98 13.27
C LYS A 100 10.43 -1.90 12.21
N ILE A 101 9.38 -1.07 12.30
CA ILE A 101 9.13 0.03 11.37
C ILE A 101 9.22 1.37 12.08
N GLY A 102 10.04 2.27 11.53
CA GLY A 102 10.03 3.69 11.85
C GLY A 102 9.29 4.48 10.77
N LEU A 103 8.33 5.30 11.20
CA LEU A 103 7.55 6.17 10.32
C LEU A 103 8.07 7.61 10.42
N PHE A 104 8.30 8.23 9.28
CA PHE A 104 8.90 9.55 9.16
C PHE A 104 8.17 10.41 8.13
N SER A 105 8.30 11.72 8.24
CA SER A 105 8.09 12.63 7.12
C SER A 105 9.29 12.58 6.16
N LYS A 106 9.12 13.07 4.95
CA LYS A 106 10.22 13.24 3.98
C LYS A 106 11.34 14.09 4.57
N ASN A 107 11.01 15.18 5.24
CA ASN A 107 11.99 16.11 5.84
C ASN A 107 12.82 15.43 6.94
N ASP A 108 12.19 14.58 7.75
CA ASP A 108 12.89 13.82 8.77
C ASP A 108 13.91 12.83 8.17
N LEU A 109 13.58 12.19 7.05
CA LEU A 109 14.53 11.30 6.36
C LEU A 109 15.65 12.08 5.68
N ILE A 110 15.35 13.22 5.05
CA ILE A 110 16.36 14.10 4.44
C ILE A 110 17.37 14.58 5.50
N SER A 111 16.91 14.96 6.70
CA SER A 111 17.81 15.35 7.80
C SER A 111 18.74 14.23 8.25
N LYS A 112 18.42 12.99 7.94
CA LYS A 112 19.23 11.78 8.16
C LYS A 112 20.04 11.36 6.91
N ASN A 113 20.10 12.21 5.88
CA ASN A 113 20.73 11.92 4.57
C ASN A 113 20.10 10.71 3.84
N ILE A 114 18.82 10.42 4.06
CA ILE A 114 18.08 9.36 3.39
C ILE A 114 17.20 9.96 2.30
N THR A 115 17.53 9.68 1.04
CA THR A 115 16.83 10.18 -0.14
C THR A 115 15.77 9.18 -0.64
N TYR A 116 14.97 9.58 -1.65
CA TYR A 116 13.98 8.71 -2.27
C TYR A 116 14.58 7.42 -2.85
N ASP A 117 15.75 7.48 -3.46
CA ASP A 117 16.41 6.30 -4.04
C ASP A 117 16.82 5.26 -2.99
N MET A 118 17.07 5.72 -1.76
CA MET A 118 17.36 4.85 -0.62
C MET A 118 16.11 4.34 0.10
N HIS A 119 14.93 4.90 -0.20
CA HIS A 119 13.65 4.51 0.43
C HIS A 119 13.03 3.27 -0.23
N PRO A 120 12.50 2.30 0.52
CA PRO A 120 12.51 2.14 1.98
C PRO A 120 13.93 1.84 2.50
N PHE A 121 14.31 2.47 3.61
CA PHE A 121 15.68 2.38 4.15
C PHE A 121 15.79 1.34 5.26
N LYS A 122 16.67 0.34 5.08
CA LYS A 122 16.97 -0.67 6.09
C LYS A 122 18.18 -0.23 6.92
N THR A 123 17.99 -0.05 8.22
CA THR A 123 19.07 0.29 9.15
C THR A 123 19.96 -0.93 9.44
N GLN A 124 21.16 -0.68 9.99
CA GLN A 124 22.07 -1.76 10.43
C GLN A 124 21.43 -2.68 11.50
N ARG A 125 20.45 -2.18 12.25
CA ARG A 125 19.71 -2.95 13.27
C ARG A 125 18.48 -3.70 12.69
N GLY A 126 18.33 -3.70 11.37
CA GLY A 126 17.22 -4.39 10.69
C GLY A 126 15.86 -3.67 10.75
N GLN A 127 15.80 -2.44 11.26
CA GLN A 127 14.59 -1.62 11.20
C GLN A 127 14.40 -1.05 9.79
N ILE A 128 13.17 -0.89 9.35
CA ILE A 128 12.82 -0.25 8.10
C ILE A 128 12.26 1.15 8.37
N TYR A 129 12.86 2.15 7.74
CA TYR A 129 12.37 3.52 7.78
C TYR A 129 11.54 3.82 6.53
N LEU A 130 10.30 4.28 6.74
CA LEU A 130 9.37 4.69 5.69
C LEU A 130 9.06 6.19 5.81
N SER A 131 9.11 6.91 4.69
CA SER A 131 8.55 8.26 4.59
C SER A 131 7.12 8.21 4.08
N ALA A 132 6.23 8.99 4.70
CA ALA A 132 4.83 9.09 4.27
C ALA A 132 4.74 9.50 2.80
N GLU A 133 5.49 10.55 2.40
CA GLU A 133 5.43 11.13 1.05
C GLU A 133 6.04 10.20 0.00
N TYR A 134 7.18 9.56 0.30
CA TYR A 134 7.81 8.62 -0.63
C TYR A 134 6.99 7.34 -0.80
N PHE A 135 6.43 6.82 0.30
CA PHE A 135 5.57 5.65 0.27
C PHE A 135 4.25 5.93 -0.45
N TYR A 136 3.67 7.11 -0.22
CA TYR A 136 2.50 7.57 -0.95
C TYR A 136 2.77 7.74 -2.44
N TYR A 137 3.92 8.31 -2.83
CA TYR A 137 4.30 8.43 -4.25
C TYR A 137 4.32 7.06 -4.94
N ASP A 138 5.02 6.07 -4.35
CA ASP A 138 5.08 4.71 -4.89
C ASP A 138 3.69 4.05 -4.94
N PHE A 139 2.84 4.34 -3.96
CA PHE A 139 1.45 3.87 -3.92
C PHE A 139 0.59 4.49 -5.04
N VAL A 140 0.73 5.79 -5.32
CA VAL A 140 0.03 6.45 -6.42
C VAL A 140 0.42 5.84 -7.77
N GLU A 141 1.70 5.55 -7.97
CA GLU A 141 2.14 4.87 -9.20
C GLU A 141 1.56 3.44 -9.30
N ALA A 142 1.42 2.73 -8.20
CA ALA A 142 0.72 1.45 -8.17
C ALA A 142 -0.78 1.60 -8.50
N CYS A 143 -1.45 2.61 -7.96
CA CYS A 143 -2.85 2.95 -8.29
C CYS A 143 -3.02 3.20 -9.80
N LYS A 144 -2.16 4.03 -10.39
CA LYS A 144 -2.19 4.33 -11.83
C LYS A 144 -2.00 3.09 -12.71
N LYS A 145 -1.16 2.14 -12.28
CA LYS A 145 -1.00 0.85 -12.98
C LYS A 145 -2.30 0.06 -12.99
N VAL A 146 -2.96 -0.07 -11.82
CA VAL A 146 -4.22 -0.83 -11.71
C VAL A 146 -5.34 -0.20 -12.51
N ILE A 147 -5.47 1.14 -12.50
CA ILE A 147 -6.50 1.86 -13.30
C ILE A 147 -6.36 1.58 -14.80
N LYS A 148 -5.12 1.39 -15.28
CA LYS A 148 -4.81 1.16 -16.70
C LYS A 148 -4.87 -0.31 -17.13
N MET A 149 -5.11 -1.25 -16.21
CA MET A 149 -5.18 -2.67 -16.54
C MET A 149 -6.43 -3.01 -17.37
N ASP A 150 -6.22 -3.83 -18.42
CA ASP A 150 -7.26 -4.35 -19.30
C ASP A 150 -7.90 -5.64 -18.75
N PHE A 151 -8.72 -6.29 -19.58
CA PHE A 151 -9.33 -7.59 -19.25
C PHE A 151 -8.31 -8.62 -18.73
N PRO A 152 -8.63 -9.44 -17.71
CA PRO A 152 -9.93 -9.49 -16.97
C PRO A 152 -10.05 -8.49 -15.82
N ILE A 153 -8.98 -7.80 -15.47
CA ILE A 153 -8.96 -6.86 -14.32
C ILE A 153 -9.78 -5.63 -14.64
N GLY A 154 -9.68 -5.10 -15.86
CA GLY A 154 -10.45 -3.93 -16.30
C GLY A 154 -11.96 -4.11 -16.13
N ASP A 155 -12.49 -5.28 -16.46
CA ASP A 155 -13.92 -5.59 -16.27
C ASP A 155 -14.34 -5.57 -14.80
N LYS A 156 -13.50 -6.14 -13.93
CA LYS A 156 -13.70 -6.12 -12.47
C LYS A 156 -13.69 -4.70 -11.93
N MET A 157 -12.78 -3.87 -12.42
CA MET A 157 -12.60 -2.49 -12.00
C MET A 157 -13.73 -1.55 -12.42
N ASN A 158 -14.52 -1.92 -13.41
CA ASN A 158 -15.68 -1.14 -13.88
C ASN A 158 -17.00 -1.52 -13.20
N LYS A 159 -17.04 -2.60 -12.40
CA LYS A 159 -18.26 -3.02 -11.70
C LYS A 159 -18.49 -2.16 -10.46
N LYS A 160 -19.72 -1.70 -10.27
CA LYS A 160 -20.11 -0.98 -9.04
C LYS A 160 -19.93 -1.89 -7.83
N PHE A 161 -19.18 -1.46 -6.81
CA PHE A 161 -18.91 -2.25 -5.61
C PHE A 161 -19.22 -1.52 -4.30
N ILE A 162 -19.38 -0.21 -4.31
CA ILE A 162 -19.74 0.61 -3.15
C ILE A 162 -20.89 1.55 -3.53
N ASN A 163 -21.89 1.64 -2.66
CA ASN A 163 -22.97 2.62 -2.73
C ASN A 163 -22.59 3.88 -1.96
N ILE A 164 -21.61 4.64 -2.48
CA ILE A 164 -21.37 6.00 -2.04
C ILE A 164 -22.11 6.92 -2.99
N PRO A 165 -22.94 7.85 -2.49
CA PRO A 165 -23.69 8.79 -3.32
C PRO A 165 -22.77 9.71 -4.12
#